data_14fcbe447ceced14ec69a456cb5064b0
#
_entry.id   14fcbe447ceced14ec69a456cb5064b0
#
_cell.length_a   1.000
_cell.length_b   1.000
_cell.length_c   1.000
_cell.angle_alpha   90.00
_cell.angle_beta   90.00
_cell.angle_gamma   90.00
#
_symmetry.space_group_name_H-M   'P 1'
#
loop_
_entity.id
_entity.type
_entity.pdbx_description
1 polymer ?
#
loop_
_entity_poly.entity_id
_entity_poly.type
_entity_poly.pdbx_seq_one_letter_code
_entity_poly.pdbx_strand_id
1 'polypeptide(L)'
;MKSSTKPFASRAFAAVGVAAALSLTACDKADAAAAPPAAADKAATAKAPTAVKVVTPRGEQASASEEVTGTLFPAQGLQVGFEVGGRLESVRAQKGQAVKKGDVLAQLNPEIVDAQVAGAEAAVAAAEAGASMAKDAAERSEKLSAGGGISEQQHRSASSTAAQAQAQVLAAKAQLAQARAARRRHDLKAPFTGTLIESPDQTGATVAPGTPLFTLEQLDTLVFRTTVPESSRALLKPGVKVRVVSLGGGAATDEAVVRTILPSADPNTRRVPVEIAVPNADGRFVAHTLARAMLKLGELRDAQVIPLTAVSSSNGDHVLVVDDGALRRVDVQVLERRDREVVVLAASVLQQVVDYPTPALTPGTRVSVK
;
A
#
# COMPACT_ATOMS: atom_id res chain seq x y z
N MET A 1 -14.85 -25.98 -39.08
CA MET A 1 -15.61 -25.30 -40.16
C MET A 1 -15.14 -23.88 -40.20
N LYS A 2 -14.46 -23.51 -41.31
CA LYS A 2 -14.35 -22.23 -42.05
C LYS A 2 -14.29 -20.94 -41.21
N SER A 3 -13.10 -20.32 -40.94
CA SER A 3 -12.32 -19.46 -41.87
C SER A 3 -13.09 -18.23 -42.38
N SER A 4 -12.72 -17.06 -41.93
CA SER A 4 -12.73 -15.88 -42.77
C SER A 4 -11.78 -14.78 -42.22
N THR A 5 -10.60 -14.75 -42.77
CA THR A 5 -9.64 -13.63 -42.80
C THR A 5 -10.07 -12.61 -43.85
N LYS A 6 -10.00 -11.32 -43.52
CA LYS A 6 -9.89 -10.24 -44.54
C LYS A 6 -8.84 -9.23 -44.13
N PRO A 7 -7.91 -8.86 -45.02
CA PRO A 7 -6.91 -7.81 -44.80
C PRO A 7 -7.43 -6.44 -45.24
N PHE A 8 -6.99 -5.36 -44.57
CA PHE A 8 -7.21 -4.01 -45.04
C PHE A 8 -5.92 -3.40 -45.54
N ALA A 9 -6.04 -2.87 -46.75
CA ALA A 9 -4.98 -2.46 -47.64
C ALA A 9 -4.33 -1.12 -47.27
N SER A 10 -3.03 -1.06 -47.55
CA SER A 10 -2.16 0.07 -47.76
C SER A 10 -2.75 1.10 -48.76
N ARG A 11 -2.64 2.41 -48.44
CA ARG A 11 -2.67 3.49 -49.42
C ARG A 11 -1.49 4.40 -49.20
N ALA A 12 -0.53 4.26 -50.10
CA ALA A 12 0.50 5.23 -50.39
C ALA A 12 -0.13 6.45 -51.10
N PHE A 13 0.31 7.67 -50.77
CA PHE A 13 0.09 8.85 -51.60
C PHE A 13 1.44 9.53 -51.89
N ALA A 14 1.60 9.77 -53.18
CA ALA A 14 2.81 10.18 -53.83
C ALA A 14 3.12 11.68 -53.68
N ALA A 15 4.40 11.97 -53.82
CA ALA A 15 5.04 13.27 -53.95
C ALA A 15 4.64 13.97 -55.25
N VAL A 16 4.45 15.29 -55.22
CA VAL A 16 4.59 16.18 -56.38
C VAL A 16 5.45 17.35 -55.99
N GLY A 17 6.60 17.44 -56.64
CA GLY A 17 7.48 18.58 -56.61
C GLY A 17 7.12 19.56 -57.75
N VAL A 18 7.29 20.84 -57.52
CA VAL A 18 7.41 21.85 -58.57
C VAL A 18 8.58 22.78 -58.22
N ALA A 19 9.51 22.82 -59.18
CA ALA A 19 10.64 23.72 -59.22
C ALA A 19 10.31 24.92 -60.16
N ALA A 20 11.17 25.92 -60.11
CA ALA A 20 11.38 27.07 -61.05
C ALA A 20 10.97 28.45 -60.48
N ALA A 21 11.67 29.53 -60.68
CA ALA A 21 12.84 29.85 -61.46
C ALA A 21 13.38 31.22 -61.00
N LEU A 22 14.66 31.43 -61.32
CA LEU A 22 15.40 32.70 -61.24
C LEU A 22 14.76 33.88 -61.97
N SER A 23 15.00 35.09 -61.47
CA SER A 23 15.32 36.26 -62.34
C SER A 23 16.22 37.27 -61.63
N LEU A 24 17.41 37.42 -62.18
CA LEU A 24 18.35 38.52 -61.99
C LEU A 24 17.85 39.76 -62.72
N THR A 25 18.04 40.96 -62.16
CA THR A 25 18.38 42.15 -62.94
C THR A 25 19.27 43.09 -62.12
N ALA A 26 20.29 43.59 -62.81
CA ALA A 26 21.43 44.34 -62.31
C ALA A 26 21.27 45.85 -62.61
N CYS A 27 22.19 46.62 -61.99
CA CYS A 27 22.75 47.95 -62.33
C CYS A 27 21.82 49.16 -62.11
N ASP A 28 22.28 50.23 -61.48
CA ASP A 28 23.32 51.15 -61.96
C ASP A 28 23.81 52.15 -60.87
N LYS A 29 24.96 52.71 -61.09
CA LYS A 29 25.80 53.67 -60.36
C LYS A 29 25.16 55.04 -60.14
N ALA A 30 25.57 55.71 -59.04
CA ALA A 30 26.19 57.05 -59.16
C ALA A 30 26.83 57.52 -57.84
N ASP A 31 28.02 58.05 -57.96
CA ASP A 31 28.88 58.75 -57.01
C ASP A 31 28.25 59.98 -56.34
N ALA A 32 28.58 60.22 -55.07
CA ALA A 32 29.01 61.56 -54.64
C ALA A 32 29.58 61.50 -53.20
N ALA A 33 30.78 62.01 -53.11
CA ALA A 33 31.58 62.18 -51.89
C ALA A 33 31.01 63.30 -50.98
N ALA A 34 31.08 63.08 -49.65
CA ALA A 34 31.28 64.15 -48.67
C ALA A 34 31.73 63.64 -47.33
N ALA A 35 32.62 64.32 -46.71
CA ALA A 35 33.46 64.08 -45.56
C ALA A 35 32.69 63.92 -44.20
N PRO A 36 33.40 63.52 -43.12
CA PRO A 36 32.85 62.99 -41.89
C PRO A 36 32.43 64.09 -40.90
N PRO A 37 31.42 63.84 -40.07
CA PRO A 37 31.32 64.51 -38.78
C PRO A 37 31.49 63.54 -37.60
N ALA A 38 32.34 63.94 -36.74
CA ALA A 38 32.41 63.86 -35.31
C ALA A 38 31.74 62.66 -34.60
N ALA A 39 32.60 61.96 -33.87
CA ALA A 39 32.24 61.06 -32.78
C ALA A 39 31.21 61.72 -31.84
N ALA A 40 29.97 61.20 -31.87
CA ALA A 40 29.01 61.45 -30.80
C ALA A 40 29.16 60.29 -29.79
N ASP A 41 29.73 60.63 -28.69
CA ASP A 41 29.76 59.88 -27.43
C ASP A 41 28.35 59.38 -27.11
N LYS A 42 28.07 58.08 -27.28
CA LYS A 42 26.85 57.47 -26.73
C LYS A 42 27.11 57.35 -25.22
N ALA A 43 26.82 58.42 -24.51
CA ALA A 43 26.57 58.36 -23.07
C ALA A 43 25.43 57.34 -22.87
N ALA A 44 25.79 56.18 -22.39
CA ALA A 44 24.84 55.17 -21.92
C ALA A 44 23.97 55.86 -20.82
N THR A 45 22.74 56.19 -21.18
CA THR A 45 21.74 56.68 -20.24
C THR A 45 21.56 55.62 -19.19
N ALA A 46 22.19 55.77 -18.03
CA ALA A 46 22.01 54.92 -16.87
C ALA A 46 20.55 54.97 -16.49
N LYS A 47 19.82 53.89 -16.88
CA LYS A 47 18.43 53.70 -16.50
C LYS A 47 18.28 53.84 -14.99
N ALA A 48 17.41 54.75 -14.51
CA ALA A 48 17.17 54.94 -13.08
C ALA A 48 16.91 53.57 -12.38
N PRO A 49 17.45 53.35 -11.19
CA PRO A 49 17.28 52.06 -10.51
C PRO A 49 15.79 51.78 -10.27
N THR A 50 15.34 50.61 -10.70
CA THR A 50 13.95 50.18 -10.53
C THR A 50 13.73 49.80 -9.07
N ALA A 51 12.70 50.37 -8.42
CA ALA A 51 12.35 50.02 -7.05
C ALA A 51 11.77 48.61 -6.99
N VAL A 52 12.36 47.76 -6.16
CA VAL A 52 11.90 46.38 -5.93
C VAL A 52 11.64 46.12 -4.45
N LYS A 53 10.62 45.33 -4.17
CA LYS A 53 10.35 44.86 -2.82
C LYS A 53 11.17 43.56 -2.61
N VAL A 54 11.87 43.48 -1.50
CA VAL A 54 12.69 42.35 -1.13
C VAL A 54 12.19 41.67 0.15
N VAL A 55 12.42 40.37 0.24
CA VAL A 55 12.14 39.57 1.43
C VAL A 55 13.42 38.87 1.86
N THR A 56 13.67 38.82 3.15
CA THR A 56 14.76 38.05 3.73
C THR A 56 14.31 36.61 3.94
N PRO A 57 14.96 35.63 3.33
CA PRO A 57 14.62 34.22 3.52
C PRO A 57 14.87 33.77 4.96
N ARG A 58 14.02 32.86 5.43
CA ARG A 58 14.16 32.22 6.75
C ARG A 58 14.78 30.83 6.57
N GLY A 59 15.83 30.50 7.32
CA GLY A 59 16.44 29.17 7.32
C GLY A 59 15.49 28.12 7.93
N GLU A 60 15.38 26.98 7.29
CA GLU A 60 14.63 25.83 7.79
C GLU A 60 15.31 24.53 7.30
N GLN A 61 15.30 23.48 8.16
CA GLN A 61 15.71 22.16 7.70
C GLN A 61 14.53 21.45 7.02
N ALA A 62 14.68 21.14 5.76
CA ALA A 62 13.64 20.49 4.97
C ALA A 62 14.19 19.37 4.09
N SER A 63 13.35 18.42 3.72
CA SER A 63 13.58 17.43 2.68
C SER A 63 12.64 17.68 1.52
N ALA A 64 12.98 17.18 0.34
CA ALA A 64 12.02 17.17 -0.76
C ALA A 64 10.77 16.42 -0.31
N SER A 65 9.61 16.91 -0.71
CA SER A 65 8.33 16.28 -0.43
C SER A 65 7.58 15.98 -1.71
N GLU A 66 6.91 14.84 -1.74
CA GLU A 66 6.05 14.43 -2.84
C GLU A 66 4.67 14.10 -2.28
N GLU A 67 3.66 14.72 -2.85
CA GLU A 67 2.27 14.40 -2.54
C GLU A 67 1.80 13.25 -3.44
N VAL A 68 1.29 12.19 -2.81
CA VAL A 68 0.76 11.02 -3.51
C VAL A 68 -0.66 10.72 -3.06
N THR A 69 -1.50 10.34 -4.00
CA THR A 69 -2.86 9.86 -3.73
C THR A 69 -2.91 8.35 -3.86
N GLY A 70 -3.71 7.71 -3.04
CA GLY A 70 -3.88 6.27 -3.04
C GLY A 70 -5.16 5.87 -2.32
N THR A 71 -5.31 4.57 -2.10
CA THR A 71 -6.49 3.97 -1.46
C THR A 71 -6.10 3.32 -0.14
N LEU A 72 -6.94 3.50 0.87
CA LEU A 72 -6.85 2.82 2.16
C LEU A 72 -7.48 1.43 2.06
N PHE A 73 -6.74 0.40 2.40
CA PHE A 73 -7.22 -0.98 2.47
C PHE A 73 -7.17 -1.47 3.91
N PRO A 74 -8.01 -2.43 4.31
CA PRO A 74 -7.85 -3.10 5.61
C PRO A 74 -6.50 -3.82 5.68
N ALA A 75 -5.93 -3.95 6.88
CA ALA A 75 -4.67 -4.68 7.07
C ALA A 75 -4.81 -6.15 6.69
N GLN A 76 -5.96 -6.74 6.97
CA GLN A 76 -6.38 -8.06 6.54
C GLN A 76 -7.86 -8.00 6.16
N GLY A 77 -8.21 -8.66 5.06
CA GLY A 77 -9.58 -8.83 4.61
C GLY A 77 -9.76 -10.25 4.08
N LEU A 78 -10.80 -10.96 4.53
CA LEU A 78 -11.07 -12.32 4.11
C LEU A 78 -12.58 -12.58 4.05
N GLN A 79 -13.00 -13.22 3.00
CA GLN A 79 -14.31 -13.82 2.90
C GLN A 79 -14.26 -15.23 3.49
N VAL A 80 -15.11 -15.51 4.47
CA VAL A 80 -15.15 -16.79 5.16
C VAL A 80 -16.49 -17.51 4.91
N GLY A 81 -16.39 -18.82 4.72
CA GLY A 81 -17.51 -19.71 4.51
C GLY A 81 -17.20 -21.08 5.08
N PHE A 82 -18.21 -21.97 5.10
CA PHE A 82 -18.03 -23.33 5.58
C PHE A 82 -17.25 -24.20 4.58
N GLU A 83 -16.39 -25.08 5.11
CA GLU A 83 -15.68 -26.09 4.32
C GLU A 83 -16.59 -27.26 3.92
N VAL A 84 -17.70 -27.42 4.61
CA VAL A 84 -18.71 -28.48 4.38
C VAL A 84 -20.07 -27.89 4.08
N GLY A 85 -20.88 -28.60 3.32
CA GLY A 85 -22.26 -28.19 3.05
C GLY A 85 -23.19 -28.59 4.19
N GLY A 86 -24.25 -27.82 4.35
CA GLY A 86 -25.27 -28.12 5.33
C GLY A 86 -26.32 -27.02 5.44
N ARG A 87 -27.33 -27.25 6.28
CA ARG A 87 -28.34 -26.25 6.60
C ARG A 87 -27.81 -25.30 7.68
N LEU A 88 -27.88 -24.00 7.42
CA LEU A 88 -27.49 -22.96 8.37
C LEU A 88 -28.49 -22.94 9.55
N GLU A 89 -28.04 -23.34 10.73
CA GLU A 89 -28.89 -23.42 11.91
C GLU A 89 -28.94 -22.08 12.66
N SER A 90 -27.77 -21.48 12.88
CA SER A 90 -27.68 -20.20 13.60
C SER A 90 -26.61 -19.29 13.03
N VAL A 91 -26.90 -17.99 13.08
CA VAL A 91 -25.95 -16.89 12.82
C VAL A 91 -25.80 -16.14 14.13
N ARG A 92 -24.61 -16.12 14.69
CA ARG A 92 -24.32 -15.54 16.01
C ARG A 92 -23.70 -14.15 15.92
N ALA A 93 -23.11 -13.82 14.78
CA ALA A 93 -22.42 -12.56 14.58
C ALA A 93 -23.12 -11.74 13.48
N GLN A 94 -23.28 -10.45 13.73
CA GLN A 94 -24.02 -9.53 12.86
C GLN A 94 -23.09 -8.59 12.10
N LYS A 95 -23.57 -8.05 10.99
CA LYS A 95 -22.90 -6.99 10.24
C LYS A 95 -22.58 -5.79 11.14
N GLY A 96 -21.35 -5.27 11.03
CA GLY A 96 -20.84 -4.16 11.87
C GLY A 96 -20.30 -4.60 13.22
N GLN A 97 -20.45 -5.86 13.62
CA GLN A 97 -19.98 -6.36 14.91
C GLN A 97 -18.46 -6.63 14.87
N ALA A 98 -17.76 -6.20 15.93
CA ALA A 98 -16.40 -6.59 16.18
C ALA A 98 -16.34 -8.02 16.76
N VAL A 99 -15.48 -8.86 16.23
CA VAL A 99 -15.29 -10.27 16.64
C VAL A 99 -13.82 -10.55 16.91
N LYS A 100 -13.55 -11.49 17.81
CA LYS A 100 -12.19 -11.95 18.13
C LYS A 100 -11.87 -13.23 17.37
N LYS A 101 -10.59 -13.46 17.14
CA LYS A 101 -10.12 -14.74 16.59
C LYS A 101 -10.66 -15.91 17.41
N GLY A 102 -11.32 -16.86 16.72
CA GLY A 102 -11.90 -18.06 17.31
C GLY A 102 -13.38 -17.93 17.67
N ASP A 103 -13.98 -16.73 17.67
CA ASP A 103 -15.40 -16.55 17.91
C ASP A 103 -16.22 -17.29 16.86
N VAL A 104 -17.31 -17.92 17.28
CA VAL A 104 -18.22 -18.64 16.39
C VAL A 104 -19.15 -17.63 15.70
N LEU A 105 -19.02 -17.51 14.39
CA LEU A 105 -19.84 -16.62 13.55
C LEU A 105 -21.18 -17.24 13.21
N ALA A 106 -21.16 -18.51 12.82
CA ALA A 106 -22.36 -19.26 12.44
C ALA A 106 -22.15 -20.76 12.66
N GLN A 107 -23.25 -21.49 12.66
CA GLN A 107 -23.26 -22.94 12.86
C GLN A 107 -24.18 -23.61 11.84
N LEU A 108 -23.71 -24.69 11.22
CA LEU A 108 -24.54 -25.62 10.46
C LEU A 108 -25.24 -26.60 11.43
N ASN A 109 -26.37 -27.17 11.00
CA ASN A 109 -27.07 -28.21 11.77
C ASN A 109 -26.11 -29.37 12.12
N PRO A 110 -25.83 -29.59 13.41
CA PRO A 110 -24.82 -30.57 13.84
C PRO A 110 -25.39 -31.96 14.13
N GLU A 111 -26.71 -32.17 14.02
CA GLU A 111 -27.41 -33.35 14.49
C GLU A 111 -26.79 -34.68 14.06
N ILE A 112 -26.47 -34.80 12.78
CA ILE A 112 -25.87 -36.03 12.23
C ILE A 112 -24.43 -36.21 12.73
N VAL A 113 -23.64 -35.15 12.77
CA VAL A 113 -22.23 -35.26 13.19
C VAL A 113 -22.09 -35.39 14.71
N ASP A 114 -23.02 -34.84 15.49
CA ASP A 114 -23.09 -35.04 16.92
C ASP A 114 -23.45 -36.49 17.26
N ALA A 115 -24.38 -37.12 16.52
CA ALA A 115 -24.66 -38.56 16.64
C ALA A 115 -23.44 -39.42 16.28
N GLN A 116 -22.65 -39.02 15.25
CA GLN A 116 -21.39 -39.72 14.90
C GLN A 116 -20.34 -39.60 16.02
N VAL A 117 -20.21 -38.44 16.63
CA VAL A 117 -19.31 -38.24 17.78
C VAL A 117 -19.72 -39.10 18.95
N ALA A 118 -21.03 -39.13 19.30
CA ALA A 118 -21.55 -39.95 20.37
C ALA A 118 -21.34 -41.47 20.12
N GLY A 119 -21.54 -41.93 18.90
CA GLY A 119 -21.25 -43.30 18.51
C GLY A 119 -19.76 -43.68 18.63
N ALA A 120 -18.87 -42.78 18.20
CA ALA A 120 -17.42 -42.96 18.34
C ALA A 120 -16.96 -42.93 19.83
N GLU A 121 -17.58 -42.11 20.68
CA GLU A 121 -17.33 -42.09 22.13
C GLU A 121 -17.75 -43.40 22.79
N ALA A 122 -18.90 -43.95 22.43
CA ALA A 122 -19.33 -45.26 22.89
C ALA A 122 -18.38 -46.37 22.46
N ALA A 123 -17.85 -46.35 21.24
CA ALA A 123 -16.88 -47.30 20.75
C ALA A 123 -15.55 -47.23 21.51
N VAL A 124 -15.08 -46.05 21.89
CA VAL A 124 -13.90 -45.87 22.77
C VAL A 124 -14.15 -46.49 24.12
N ALA A 125 -15.30 -46.22 24.75
CA ALA A 125 -15.64 -46.77 26.05
C ALA A 125 -15.70 -48.33 26.05
N ALA A 126 -16.28 -48.90 25.01
CA ALA A 126 -16.32 -50.36 24.85
C ALA A 126 -14.92 -50.96 24.65
N ALA A 127 -14.07 -50.32 23.83
CA ALA A 127 -12.69 -50.76 23.63
C ALA A 127 -11.85 -50.63 24.92
N GLU A 128 -12.00 -49.56 25.69
CA GLU A 128 -11.31 -49.37 26.99
C GLU A 128 -11.73 -50.39 28.01
N ALA A 129 -13.01 -50.76 28.11
CA ALA A 129 -13.50 -51.83 28.99
C ALA A 129 -12.90 -53.16 28.58
N GLY A 130 -12.85 -53.50 27.27
CA GLY A 130 -12.23 -54.72 26.76
C GLY A 130 -10.70 -54.78 27.06
N ALA A 131 -10.02 -53.65 26.87
CA ALA A 131 -8.58 -53.55 27.17
C ALA A 131 -8.28 -53.69 28.67
N SER A 132 -9.13 -53.16 29.55
CA SER A 132 -9.02 -53.38 31.00
C SER A 132 -9.14 -54.84 31.39
N MET A 133 -10.18 -55.56 30.86
CA MET A 133 -10.36 -56.97 31.09
C MET A 133 -9.17 -57.81 30.61
N ALA A 134 -8.67 -57.51 29.39
CA ALA A 134 -7.52 -58.22 28.83
C ALA A 134 -6.22 -57.94 29.61
N LYS A 135 -6.02 -56.73 30.08
CA LYS A 135 -4.90 -56.33 30.93
C LYS A 135 -4.93 -57.05 32.27
N ASP A 136 -6.09 -57.09 32.94
CA ASP A 136 -6.27 -57.80 34.20
C ASP A 136 -6.02 -59.32 34.05
N ALA A 137 -6.41 -59.90 32.88
CA ALA A 137 -6.12 -61.32 32.58
C ALA A 137 -4.63 -61.54 32.35
N ALA A 138 -3.94 -60.61 31.64
CA ALA A 138 -2.50 -60.71 31.45
C ALA A 138 -1.71 -60.56 32.74
N GLU A 139 -2.09 -59.63 33.62
CA GLU A 139 -1.47 -59.44 34.93
C GLU A 139 -1.66 -60.67 35.86
N ARG A 140 -2.85 -61.29 35.86
CA ARG A 140 -3.07 -62.55 36.58
C ARG A 140 -2.24 -63.69 36.00
N SER A 141 -2.18 -63.80 34.67
CA SER A 141 -1.36 -64.79 33.96
C SER A 141 0.14 -64.63 34.29
N GLU A 142 0.65 -63.42 34.36
CA GLU A 142 2.03 -63.12 34.76
C GLU A 142 2.35 -63.64 36.16
N LYS A 143 1.47 -63.33 37.13
CA LYS A 143 1.63 -63.81 38.54
C LYS A 143 1.60 -65.32 38.62
N LEU A 144 0.73 -66.04 37.90
CA LEU A 144 0.63 -67.49 37.89
C LEU A 144 1.83 -68.11 37.17
N SER A 145 2.33 -67.53 36.10
CA SER A 145 3.53 -68.01 35.40
C SER A 145 4.78 -67.94 36.29
N ALA A 146 4.94 -66.82 37.03
CA ALA A 146 6.04 -66.66 38.00
C ALA A 146 6.02 -67.73 39.13
N GLY A 147 4.82 -68.23 39.49
CA GLY A 147 4.62 -69.32 40.43
C GLY A 147 4.60 -70.72 39.80
N GLY A 148 4.88 -70.88 38.53
CA GLY A 148 4.87 -72.20 37.86
C GLY A 148 3.46 -72.78 37.60
N GLY A 149 2.36 -71.96 37.73
CA GLY A 149 0.99 -72.42 37.67
C GLY A 149 0.42 -72.47 36.21
N ILE A 150 1.09 -71.87 35.23
CA ILE A 150 0.68 -71.87 33.81
C ILE A 150 1.90 -71.99 32.89
N SER A 151 1.66 -72.41 31.62
CA SER A 151 2.73 -72.51 30.64
C SER A 151 3.16 -71.12 30.14
N GLU A 152 4.40 -70.96 29.69
CA GLU A 152 4.91 -69.71 29.09
C GLU A 152 4.12 -69.33 27.85
N GLN A 153 3.64 -70.31 27.09
CA GLN A 153 2.77 -70.05 25.93
C GLN A 153 1.43 -69.42 26.30
N GLN A 154 0.81 -69.85 27.41
CA GLN A 154 -0.41 -69.25 27.94
C GLN A 154 -0.22 -67.80 28.38
N HIS A 155 0.90 -67.53 29.06
CA HIS A 155 1.27 -66.17 29.44
C HIS A 155 1.51 -65.26 28.24
N ARG A 156 2.27 -65.69 27.22
CA ARG A 156 2.47 -64.95 25.97
C ARG A 156 1.14 -64.69 25.24
N SER A 157 0.24 -65.65 25.22
CA SER A 157 -1.09 -65.49 24.60
C SER A 157 -1.90 -64.41 25.30
N ALA A 158 -1.95 -64.42 26.64
CA ALA A 158 -2.67 -63.39 27.43
C ALA A 158 -2.08 -61.99 27.22
N SER A 159 -0.72 -61.88 27.22
CA SER A 159 -0.01 -60.65 26.95
C SER A 159 -0.28 -60.12 25.53
N SER A 160 -0.29 -60.99 24.52
CA SER A 160 -0.62 -60.60 23.14
C SER A 160 -2.06 -60.16 22.99
N THR A 161 -3.00 -60.81 23.72
CA THR A 161 -4.41 -60.41 23.75
C THR A 161 -4.57 -59.00 24.38
N ALA A 162 -3.85 -58.70 25.47
CA ALA A 162 -3.86 -57.40 26.08
C ALA A 162 -3.30 -56.33 25.16
N ALA A 163 -2.18 -56.61 24.44
CA ALA A 163 -1.59 -55.72 23.46
C ALA A 163 -2.58 -55.46 22.29
N GLN A 164 -3.26 -56.50 21.82
CA GLN A 164 -4.28 -56.35 20.75
C GLN A 164 -5.46 -55.52 21.21
N ALA A 165 -5.97 -55.72 22.44
CA ALA A 165 -7.06 -54.91 22.98
C ALA A 165 -6.63 -53.42 23.14
N GLN A 166 -5.37 -53.17 23.58
CA GLN A 166 -4.84 -51.82 23.63
C GLN A 166 -4.76 -51.15 22.24
N ALA A 167 -4.36 -51.91 21.21
CA ALA A 167 -4.37 -51.39 19.84
C ALA A 167 -5.79 -51.02 19.35
N GLN A 168 -6.83 -51.78 19.78
CA GLN A 168 -8.23 -51.47 19.51
C GLN A 168 -8.66 -50.15 20.15
N VAL A 169 -8.19 -49.84 21.38
CA VAL A 169 -8.46 -48.53 22.01
C VAL A 169 -7.87 -47.39 21.19
N LEU A 170 -6.62 -47.56 20.71
CA LEU A 170 -5.99 -46.54 19.88
C LEU A 170 -6.76 -46.31 18.57
N ALA A 171 -7.23 -47.40 17.95
CA ALA A 171 -8.01 -47.33 16.72
C ALA A 171 -9.36 -46.58 16.97
N ALA A 172 -10.07 -46.95 18.08
CA ALA A 172 -11.32 -46.25 18.45
C ALA A 172 -11.10 -44.77 18.77
N LYS A 173 -10.01 -44.41 19.45
CA LYS A 173 -9.63 -43.00 19.71
C LYS A 173 -9.33 -42.23 18.43
N ALA A 174 -8.71 -42.87 17.45
CA ALA A 174 -8.49 -42.23 16.14
C ALA A 174 -9.79 -41.96 15.41
N GLN A 175 -10.77 -42.89 15.47
CA GLN A 175 -12.11 -42.68 14.90
C GLN A 175 -12.87 -41.54 15.60
N LEU A 176 -12.79 -41.48 16.95
CA LEU A 176 -13.37 -40.36 17.70
C LEU A 176 -12.74 -39.02 17.34
N ALA A 177 -11.43 -38.97 17.18
CA ALA A 177 -10.72 -37.78 16.74
C ALA A 177 -11.19 -37.31 15.34
N GLN A 178 -11.43 -38.23 14.43
CA GLN A 178 -11.98 -37.96 13.09
C GLN A 178 -13.42 -37.42 13.18
N ALA A 179 -14.29 -38.04 13.95
CA ALA A 179 -15.67 -37.57 14.15
C ALA A 179 -15.71 -36.15 14.77
N ARG A 180 -14.88 -35.90 15.78
CA ARG A 180 -14.75 -34.58 16.38
C ARG A 180 -14.20 -33.52 15.40
N ALA A 181 -13.29 -33.91 14.50
CA ALA A 181 -12.80 -33.03 13.44
C ALA A 181 -13.91 -32.68 12.43
N ALA A 182 -14.75 -33.64 12.05
CA ALA A 182 -15.91 -33.41 11.21
C ALA A 182 -16.90 -32.46 11.89
N ARG A 183 -17.18 -32.64 13.18
CA ARG A 183 -18.05 -31.77 13.99
C ARG A 183 -17.54 -30.33 14.00
N ARG A 184 -16.24 -30.11 14.19
CA ARG A 184 -15.66 -28.77 14.22
C ARG A 184 -15.84 -27.98 12.93
N ARG A 185 -15.98 -28.65 11.77
CA ARG A 185 -16.21 -28.01 10.47
C ARG A 185 -17.64 -27.44 10.32
N HIS A 186 -18.56 -27.79 11.25
CA HIS A 186 -19.91 -27.26 11.29
C HIS A 186 -19.99 -25.95 12.08
N ASP A 187 -18.92 -25.55 12.77
CA ASP A 187 -18.79 -24.25 13.42
C ASP A 187 -17.87 -23.36 12.58
N LEU A 188 -18.43 -22.28 12.01
CA LEU A 188 -17.64 -21.27 11.32
C LEU A 188 -17.08 -20.29 12.34
N LYS A 189 -15.74 -20.21 12.41
CA LYS A 189 -15.03 -19.34 13.37
C LYS A 189 -14.26 -18.24 12.68
N ALA A 190 -14.14 -17.09 13.35
CA ALA A 190 -13.33 -15.98 12.90
C ALA A 190 -11.84 -16.37 12.85
N PRO A 191 -11.14 -16.25 11.71
CA PRO A 191 -9.72 -16.60 11.57
C PRO A 191 -8.79 -15.59 12.24
N PHE A 192 -9.21 -14.34 12.35
CA PHE A 192 -8.49 -13.24 13.02
C PHE A 192 -9.51 -12.28 13.68
N THR A 193 -9.00 -11.38 14.52
CA THR A 193 -9.81 -10.32 15.17
C THR A 193 -10.09 -9.20 14.17
N GLY A 194 -11.34 -8.78 14.03
CA GLY A 194 -11.74 -7.74 13.09
C GLY A 194 -13.21 -7.40 13.19
N THR A 195 -13.72 -6.68 12.18
CA THR A 195 -15.13 -6.26 12.06
C THR A 195 -15.78 -6.98 10.89
N LEU A 196 -17.00 -7.46 11.10
CA LEU A 196 -17.81 -8.08 10.05
C LEU A 196 -18.41 -7.00 9.16
N ILE A 197 -18.05 -7.02 7.89
CA ILE A 197 -18.58 -6.10 6.88
C ILE A 197 -19.85 -6.67 6.24
N GLU A 198 -19.89 -8.00 6.08
CA GLU A 198 -21.04 -8.72 5.56
C GLU A 198 -21.33 -9.92 6.44
N SER A 199 -22.62 -10.23 6.61
CA SER A 199 -23.13 -11.43 7.28
C SER A 199 -24.44 -11.86 6.62
N PRO A 200 -24.79 -13.16 6.64
CA PRO A 200 -26.09 -13.60 6.16
C PRO A 200 -27.22 -13.09 7.09
N ASP A 201 -28.29 -12.62 6.50
CA ASP A 201 -29.46 -12.07 7.22
C ASP A 201 -30.44 -13.15 7.69
N GLN A 202 -30.38 -14.37 7.13
CA GLN A 202 -31.37 -15.42 7.35
C GLN A 202 -30.71 -16.76 7.71
N THR A 203 -31.33 -17.44 8.66
CA THR A 203 -31.05 -18.83 9.01
C THR A 203 -31.94 -19.77 8.22
N GLY A 204 -31.61 -21.08 8.23
CA GLY A 204 -32.44 -22.13 7.57
C GLY A 204 -32.08 -22.39 6.12
N ALA A 205 -31.27 -21.56 5.49
CA ALA A 205 -30.78 -21.78 4.13
C ALA A 205 -29.79 -22.94 4.07
N THR A 206 -29.79 -23.67 2.94
CA THR A 206 -28.75 -24.67 2.66
C THR A 206 -27.55 -23.99 1.99
N VAL A 207 -26.38 -24.22 2.56
CA VAL A 207 -25.10 -23.62 2.13
C VAL A 207 -24.24 -24.70 1.48
N ALA A 208 -23.66 -24.39 0.32
CA ALA A 208 -22.68 -25.25 -0.33
C ALA A 208 -21.27 -25.03 0.24
N PRO A 209 -20.39 -26.03 0.19
CA PRO A 209 -18.99 -25.88 0.61
C PRO A 209 -18.30 -24.74 -0.13
N GLY A 210 -17.52 -23.92 0.58
CA GLY A 210 -16.75 -22.83 -0.01
C GLY A 210 -17.57 -21.58 -0.38
N THR A 211 -18.87 -21.56 -0.15
CA THR A 211 -19.69 -20.34 -0.36
C THR A 211 -19.31 -19.27 0.63
N PRO A 212 -18.91 -18.06 0.20
CA PRO A 212 -18.63 -16.94 1.09
C PRO A 212 -19.91 -16.52 1.80
N LEU A 213 -19.87 -16.40 3.13
CA LEU A 213 -21.01 -15.99 3.95
C LEU A 213 -20.73 -14.73 4.75
N PHE A 214 -19.48 -14.54 5.17
CA PHE A 214 -19.06 -13.39 5.93
C PHE A 214 -17.86 -12.75 5.27
N THR A 215 -17.81 -11.42 5.30
CA THR A 215 -16.62 -10.64 4.99
C THR A 215 -16.08 -10.05 6.29
N LEU A 216 -14.88 -10.47 6.69
CA LEU A 216 -14.20 -10.02 7.90
C LEU A 216 -13.01 -9.14 7.52
N GLU A 217 -12.93 -7.95 8.11
CA GLU A 217 -11.84 -6.99 7.88
C GLU A 217 -11.22 -6.52 9.18
N GLN A 218 -9.89 -6.38 9.18
CA GLN A 218 -9.15 -5.77 10.26
C GLN A 218 -8.98 -4.27 9.98
N LEU A 219 -9.66 -3.44 10.78
CA LEU A 219 -9.80 -1.99 10.55
C LEU A 219 -9.01 -1.12 11.55
N ASP A 220 -8.43 -1.70 12.59
CA ASP A 220 -7.59 -1.02 13.60
C ASP A 220 -6.28 -0.48 13.04
N THR A 221 -5.83 -1.06 11.95
CA THR A 221 -4.73 -0.59 11.13
C THR A 221 -5.12 -0.71 9.66
N LEU A 222 -4.95 0.37 8.91
CA LEU A 222 -5.18 0.36 7.47
C LEU A 222 -3.85 0.38 6.71
N VAL A 223 -3.87 -0.10 5.48
CA VAL A 223 -2.75 -0.05 4.55
C VAL A 223 -3.10 0.93 3.43
N PHE A 224 -2.45 2.08 3.44
CA PHE A 224 -2.54 3.02 2.34
C PHE A 224 -1.63 2.54 1.21
N ARG A 225 -2.24 2.19 0.07
CA ARG A 225 -1.54 1.76 -1.13
C ARG A 225 -1.47 2.89 -2.13
N THR A 226 -0.26 3.19 -2.56
CA THR A 226 0.02 4.23 -3.54
C THR A 226 1.20 3.81 -4.43
N THR A 227 1.53 4.65 -5.39
CA THR A 227 2.69 4.46 -6.27
C THR A 227 3.53 5.73 -6.35
N VAL A 228 4.84 5.57 -6.43
CA VAL A 228 5.80 6.67 -6.60
C VAL A 228 6.61 6.50 -7.88
N PRO A 229 7.13 7.58 -8.48
CA PRO A 229 8.11 7.50 -9.56
C PRO A 229 9.38 6.77 -9.11
N GLU A 230 10.11 6.17 -10.05
CA GLU A 230 11.38 5.50 -9.76
C GLU A 230 12.42 6.44 -9.11
N SER A 231 12.44 7.71 -9.52
CA SER A 231 13.33 8.74 -8.95
C SER A 231 13.09 8.94 -7.44
N SER A 232 11.83 8.95 -7.01
CA SER A 232 11.46 9.13 -5.61
C SER A 232 11.73 7.88 -4.78
N ARG A 233 11.65 6.68 -5.39
CA ARG A 233 11.93 5.41 -4.72
C ARG A 233 13.33 5.36 -4.10
N ALA A 234 14.34 5.88 -4.81
CA ALA A 234 15.72 5.87 -4.33
C ALA A 234 15.91 6.69 -3.03
N LEU A 235 15.06 7.68 -2.80
CA LEU A 235 15.11 8.58 -1.65
C LEU A 235 14.16 8.15 -0.51
N LEU A 236 13.23 7.22 -0.77
CA LEU A 236 12.26 6.74 0.21
C LEU A 236 12.81 5.52 0.95
N LYS A 237 12.67 5.52 2.29
CA LYS A 237 13.11 4.40 3.15
C LYS A 237 11.93 3.85 3.95
N PRO A 238 11.85 2.52 4.18
CA PRO A 238 10.92 1.96 5.15
C PRO A 238 11.15 2.56 6.55
N GLY A 239 10.07 2.69 7.33
CA GLY A 239 10.12 3.26 8.68
C GLY A 239 9.97 4.78 8.73
N VAL A 240 9.95 5.48 7.61
CA VAL A 240 9.74 6.95 7.57
C VAL A 240 8.29 7.27 7.92
N LYS A 241 8.10 8.23 8.83
CA LYS A 241 6.79 8.77 9.17
C LYS A 241 6.23 9.62 8.04
N VAL A 242 4.95 9.48 7.80
CA VAL A 242 4.23 10.10 6.68
C VAL A 242 2.93 10.71 7.19
N ARG A 243 2.63 11.93 6.78
CA ARG A 243 1.31 12.51 7.01
C ARG A 243 0.32 11.96 6.00
N VAL A 244 -0.76 11.36 6.50
CA VAL A 244 -1.86 10.84 5.67
C VAL A 244 -3.14 11.59 6.00
N VAL A 245 -3.86 12.04 4.97
CA VAL A 245 -5.11 12.80 5.07
C VAL A 245 -6.17 12.10 4.23
N SER A 246 -7.33 11.82 4.83
CA SER A 246 -8.50 11.30 4.12
C SER A 246 -9.11 12.39 3.25
N LEU A 247 -9.44 12.08 1.99
CA LEU A 247 -10.05 13.05 1.07
C LEU A 247 -11.54 13.27 1.34
N GLY A 248 -12.23 12.32 1.95
CA GLY A 248 -13.67 12.38 2.16
C GLY A 248 -14.13 12.76 3.57
N GLY A 249 -13.27 12.70 4.59
CA GLY A 249 -13.70 12.78 5.98
C GLY A 249 -12.90 13.72 6.89
N GLY A 250 -11.90 14.43 6.36
CA GLY A 250 -11.06 15.35 7.17
C GLY A 250 -10.16 14.67 8.21
N ALA A 251 -10.17 13.32 8.30
CA ALA A 251 -9.26 12.60 9.17
C ALA A 251 -7.82 12.75 8.68
N ALA A 252 -6.90 13.03 9.60
CA ALA A 252 -5.47 13.13 9.33
C ALA A 252 -4.66 12.45 10.43
N THR A 253 -3.50 11.91 10.06
CA THR A 253 -2.52 11.37 11.00
C THR A 253 -1.10 11.66 10.51
N ASP A 254 -0.21 11.94 11.45
CA ASP A 254 1.24 12.09 11.22
C ASP A 254 2.02 10.84 11.67
N GLU A 255 1.32 9.81 12.17
CA GLU A 255 1.90 8.57 12.71
C GLU A 255 1.93 7.42 11.72
N ALA A 256 1.43 7.64 10.50
CA ALA A 256 1.54 6.64 9.45
C ALA A 256 3.01 6.40 9.09
N VAL A 257 3.35 5.15 8.76
CA VAL A 257 4.74 4.74 8.53
C VAL A 257 4.86 3.97 7.22
N VAL A 258 5.87 4.30 6.42
CA VAL A 258 6.20 3.52 5.22
C VAL A 258 6.56 2.10 5.65
N ARG A 259 5.71 1.14 5.28
CA ARG A 259 5.87 -0.27 5.62
C ARG A 259 6.72 -1.01 4.60
N THR A 260 6.35 -0.87 3.34
CA THR A 260 6.96 -1.65 2.25
C THR A 260 7.08 -0.81 0.99
N ILE A 261 8.22 -0.90 0.35
CA ILE A 261 8.48 -0.35 -0.98
C ILE A 261 8.78 -1.55 -1.87
N LEU A 262 7.93 -1.83 -2.84
CA LEU A 262 8.11 -2.99 -3.70
C LEU A 262 9.37 -2.81 -4.58
N PRO A 263 10.14 -3.87 -4.81
CA PRO A 263 11.34 -3.79 -5.64
C PRO A 263 11.05 -3.75 -7.14
N SER A 264 9.80 -3.99 -7.54
CA SER A 264 9.35 -4.03 -8.93
C SER A 264 8.38 -2.89 -9.22
N ALA A 265 8.58 -2.18 -10.32
CA ALA A 265 7.64 -1.20 -10.82
C ALA A 265 6.53 -1.88 -11.65
N ASP A 266 5.36 -1.27 -11.67
CA ASP A 266 4.28 -1.66 -12.56
C ASP A 266 4.69 -1.40 -14.02
N PRO A 267 4.63 -2.39 -14.91
CA PRO A 267 5.14 -2.27 -16.29
C PRO A 267 4.37 -1.25 -17.12
N ASN A 268 3.09 -0.99 -16.82
CA ASN A 268 2.26 -0.07 -17.57
C ASN A 268 2.47 1.38 -17.15
N THR A 269 2.58 1.62 -15.85
CA THR A 269 2.69 2.97 -15.28
C THR A 269 4.13 3.38 -15.00
N ARG A 270 5.08 2.43 -14.95
CA ARG A 270 6.49 2.60 -14.54
C ARG A 270 6.64 3.23 -13.15
N ARG A 271 5.63 3.03 -12.32
CA ARG A 271 5.63 3.53 -10.94
C ARG A 271 5.86 2.39 -9.97
N VAL A 272 6.52 2.67 -8.87
CA VAL A 272 6.84 1.69 -7.82
C VAL A 272 5.73 1.71 -6.76
N PRO A 273 5.08 0.56 -6.48
CA PRO A 273 4.09 0.48 -5.42
C PRO A 273 4.73 0.66 -4.04
N VAL A 274 4.04 1.42 -3.19
CA VAL A 274 4.43 1.70 -1.80
C VAL A 274 3.24 1.43 -0.90
N GLU A 275 3.48 0.74 0.20
CA GLU A 275 2.50 0.49 1.25
C GLU A 275 2.88 1.24 2.52
N ILE A 276 1.92 1.99 3.06
CA ILE A 276 2.07 2.79 4.27
C ILE A 276 1.07 2.28 5.30
N ALA A 277 1.55 1.91 6.47
CA ALA A 277 0.69 1.51 7.58
C ALA A 277 0.10 2.76 8.24
N VAL A 278 -1.22 2.81 8.34
CA VAL A 278 -1.98 3.92 8.92
C VAL A 278 -2.68 3.42 10.17
N PRO A 279 -2.29 3.85 11.37
CA PRO A 279 -2.99 3.53 12.62
C PRO A 279 -4.43 4.06 12.56
N ASN A 280 -5.39 3.22 12.95
CA ASN A 280 -6.82 3.55 12.90
C ASN A 280 -7.62 2.93 14.06
N ALA A 281 -7.01 2.84 15.24
CA ALA A 281 -7.67 2.28 16.42
C ALA A 281 -8.93 3.06 16.86
N ASP A 282 -9.00 4.34 16.51
CA ASP A 282 -10.15 5.23 16.77
C ASP A 282 -11.21 5.22 15.67
N GLY A 283 -11.00 4.46 14.58
CA GLY A 283 -11.96 4.31 13.48
C GLY A 283 -12.20 5.57 12.63
N ARG A 284 -11.32 6.58 12.71
CA ARG A 284 -11.48 7.83 11.96
C ARG A 284 -11.31 7.66 10.44
N PHE A 285 -10.47 6.74 10.03
CA PHE A 285 -10.28 6.43 8.62
C PHE A 285 -11.20 5.28 8.20
N VAL A 286 -11.79 5.43 7.04
CA VAL A 286 -12.66 4.41 6.45
C VAL A 286 -11.87 3.62 5.41
N ALA A 287 -11.93 2.29 5.48
CA ALA A 287 -11.32 1.42 4.47
C ALA A 287 -11.98 1.61 3.10
N HIS A 288 -11.27 1.29 2.03
CA HIS A 288 -11.69 1.42 0.63
C HIS A 288 -11.97 2.86 0.17
N THR A 289 -11.49 3.87 0.92
CA THR A 289 -11.58 5.28 0.54
C THR A 289 -10.25 5.82 0.05
N LEU A 290 -10.33 6.95 -0.66
CA LEU A 290 -9.15 7.67 -1.13
C LEU A 290 -8.53 8.51 -0.02
N ALA A 291 -7.22 8.51 0.03
CA ALA A 291 -6.43 9.36 0.90
C ALA A 291 -5.25 9.98 0.13
N ARG A 292 -4.63 10.95 0.75
CA ARG A 292 -3.45 11.65 0.27
C ARG A 292 -2.34 11.51 1.30
N ALA A 293 -1.13 11.26 0.84
CA ALA A 293 0.03 11.17 1.71
C ALA A 293 1.13 12.13 1.25
N MET A 294 1.79 12.79 2.22
CA MET A 294 2.95 13.64 1.99
C MET A 294 4.21 12.85 2.34
N LEU A 295 4.91 12.37 1.31
CA LEU A 295 6.15 11.62 1.45
C LEU A 295 7.33 12.58 1.61
N LYS A 296 8.14 12.40 2.64
CA LYS A 296 9.43 13.08 2.79
C LYS A 296 10.51 12.27 2.10
N LEU A 297 11.21 12.87 1.14
CA LEU A 297 12.17 12.21 0.27
C LEU A 297 13.60 12.64 0.64
N GLY A 298 14.45 11.68 0.94
CA GLY A 298 15.84 11.93 1.27
C GLY A 298 16.05 12.47 2.69
N GLU A 299 17.25 13.03 2.90
CA GLU A 299 17.67 13.59 4.17
C GLU A 299 17.26 15.07 4.31
N LEU A 300 17.15 15.53 5.55
CA LEU A 300 16.96 16.95 5.83
C LEU A 300 18.20 17.72 5.37
N ARG A 301 17.95 18.83 4.69
CA ARG A 301 18.99 19.75 4.22
C ARG A 301 18.67 21.15 4.73
N ASP A 302 19.71 21.96 4.90
CA ASP A 302 19.55 23.37 5.21
C ASP A 302 18.93 24.07 4.00
N ALA A 303 17.66 24.43 4.12
CA ALA A 303 16.86 25.05 3.09
C ALA A 303 16.42 26.44 3.55
N GLN A 304 15.84 27.21 2.65
CA GLN A 304 15.33 28.54 2.95
C GLN A 304 13.88 28.68 2.54
N VAL A 305 13.10 29.32 3.39
CA VAL A 305 11.68 29.60 3.16
C VAL A 305 11.54 30.99 2.56
N ILE A 306 10.88 31.08 1.43
CA ILE A 306 10.57 32.33 0.72
C ILE A 306 9.09 32.37 0.33
N PRO A 307 8.50 33.55 0.07
CA PRO A 307 7.16 33.62 -0.45
C PRO A 307 7.04 32.91 -1.81
N LEU A 308 5.92 32.25 -2.06
CA LEU A 308 5.66 31.56 -3.33
C LEU A 308 5.74 32.54 -4.53
N THR A 309 5.41 33.80 -4.32
CA THR A 309 5.45 34.90 -5.28
C THR A 309 6.86 35.31 -5.72
N ALA A 310 7.89 34.92 -4.99
CA ALA A 310 9.28 35.25 -5.30
C ALA A 310 9.95 34.25 -6.26
N VAL A 311 9.32 33.09 -6.50
CA VAL A 311 9.84 32.06 -7.41
C VAL A 311 9.33 32.27 -8.82
N SER A 312 10.23 32.30 -9.77
CA SER A 312 9.92 32.30 -11.22
C SER A 312 10.27 30.94 -11.80
N SER A 313 9.33 30.35 -12.55
CA SER A 313 9.50 29.02 -13.18
C SER A 313 9.76 29.08 -14.70
N SER A 314 10.02 30.29 -15.27
CA SER A 314 10.44 30.42 -16.65
C SER A 314 11.90 29.96 -16.81
N ASN A 315 12.14 28.95 -17.62
CA ASN A 315 13.47 28.31 -17.78
C ASN A 315 14.07 27.70 -16.48
N GLY A 316 13.27 26.91 -15.76
CA GLY A 316 13.61 26.32 -14.47
C GLY A 316 13.27 27.21 -13.29
N ASP A 317 13.14 26.58 -12.10
CA ASP A 317 12.82 27.33 -10.90
C ASP A 317 14.01 28.17 -10.45
N HIS A 318 13.82 29.48 -10.36
CA HIS A 318 14.87 30.43 -9.97
C HIS A 318 14.28 31.62 -9.21
N VAL A 319 15.14 32.31 -8.50
CA VAL A 319 14.85 33.57 -7.79
C VAL A 319 15.78 34.67 -8.25
N LEU A 320 15.32 35.91 -8.13
CA LEU A 320 16.18 37.09 -8.31
C LEU A 320 16.61 37.60 -6.95
N VAL A 321 17.91 37.69 -6.75
CA VAL A 321 18.54 38.18 -5.53
C VAL A 321 19.18 39.54 -5.80
N VAL A 322 19.05 40.47 -4.87
CA VAL A 322 19.76 41.76 -4.93
C VAL A 322 21.18 41.57 -4.36
N ASP A 323 22.16 41.80 -5.20
CA ASP A 323 23.60 41.69 -4.89
C ASP A 323 24.29 42.97 -5.35
N ASP A 324 24.86 43.75 -4.46
CA ASP A 324 25.50 45.08 -4.71
C ASP A 324 24.63 46.01 -5.59
N GLY A 325 23.32 46.04 -5.34
CA GLY A 325 22.37 46.92 -6.03
C GLY A 325 22.02 46.46 -7.46
N ALA A 326 22.44 45.27 -7.88
CA ALA A 326 22.08 44.65 -9.13
C ALA A 326 21.38 43.31 -8.91
N LEU A 327 20.51 42.93 -9.87
CA LEU A 327 19.81 41.65 -9.82
C LEU A 327 20.72 40.51 -10.30
N ARG A 328 20.77 39.45 -9.49
CA ARG A 328 21.42 38.19 -9.85
C ARG A 328 20.42 37.06 -9.83
N ARG A 329 20.40 36.25 -10.89
CA ARG A 329 19.62 35.02 -10.96
C ARG A 329 20.30 33.94 -10.14
N VAL A 330 19.55 33.27 -9.29
CA VAL A 330 19.97 32.08 -8.55
C VAL A 330 18.98 30.97 -8.83
N ASP A 331 19.46 29.89 -9.43
CA ASP A 331 18.65 28.70 -9.66
C ASP A 331 18.43 28.00 -8.31
N VAL A 332 17.20 27.57 -8.05
CA VAL A 332 16.79 26.94 -6.81
C VAL A 332 16.07 25.62 -7.09
N GLN A 333 16.25 24.67 -6.18
CA GLN A 333 15.47 23.45 -6.17
C GLN A 333 14.32 23.60 -5.19
N VAL A 334 13.09 23.54 -5.65
CA VAL A 334 11.90 23.54 -4.80
C VAL A 334 11.80 22.20 -4.08
N LEU A 335 11.83 22.20 -2.75
CA LEU A 335 11.69 21.01 -1.91
C LEU A 335 10.24 20.78 -1.49
N GLU A 336 9.53 21.86 -1.13
CA GLU A 336 8.15 21.81 -0.65
C GLU A 336 7.41 23.08 -1.06
N ARG A 337 6.16 22.96 -1.52
CA ARG A 337 5.25 24.10 -1.76
C ARG A 337 4.17 24.11 -0.68
N ARG A 338 4.03 25.25 -0.01
CA ARG A 338 3.00 25.54 1.00
C ARG A 338 2.02 26.59 0.44
N ASP A 339 0.93 26.84 1.10
CA ASP A 339 -0.12 27.76 0.62
C ASP A 339 0.39 29.14 0.16
N ARG A 340 1.32 29.73 0.91
CA ARG A 340 1.88 31.08 0.63
C ARG A 340 3.39 31.12 0.58
N GLU A 341 4.07 30.05 0.95
CA GLU A 341 5.52 29.96 1.07
C GLU A 341 6.03 28.77 0.27
N VAL A 342 7.28 28.81 -0.10
CA VAL A 342 7.97 27.71 -0.73
C VAL A 342 9.31 27.49 -0.05
N VAL A 343 9.63 26.23 0.20
CA VAL A 343 10.92 25.82 0.74
C VAL A 343 11.85 25.49 -0.42
N VAL A 344 12.95 26.20 -0.48
CA VAL A 344 13.92 26.07 -1.59
C VAL A 344 15.30 25.73 -1.08
N LEU A 345 16.01 24.95 -1.87
CA LEU A 345 17.45 24.71 -1.72
C LEU A 345 18.18 25.49 -2.79
N ALA A 346 19.11 26.34 -2.36
CA ALA A 346 20.00 27.09 -3.25
C ALA A 346 21.46 26.66 -3.01
N ALA A 347 22.33 26.87 -3.99
CA ALA A 347 23.76 26.59 -3.87
C ALA A 347 24.47 27.50 -2.84
N SER A 348 23.89 28.66 -2.54
CA SER A 348 24.38 29.64 -1.56
C SER A 348 23.22 30.21 -0.74
N VAL A 349 23.52 30.72 0.45
CA VAL A 349 22.52 31.38 1.30
C VAL A 349 21.97 32.61 0.58
N LEU A 350 20.63 32.62 0.40
CA LEU A 350 19.90 33.76 -0.17
C LEU A 350 19.72 34.82 0.90
N GLN A 351 20.05 36.07 0.61
CA GLN A 351 19.95 37.17 1.59
C GLN A 351 18.75 38.11 1.33
N GLN A 352 18.64 38.64 0.12
CA GLN A 352 17.58 39.55 -0.31
C GLN A 352 16.94 39.07 -1.59
N VAL A 353 15.79 38.42 -1.48
CA VAL A 353 15.05 37.87 -2.62
C VAL A 353 13.96 38.84 -3.04
N VAL A 354 13.85 39.09 -4.34
CA VAL A 354 12.82 39.99 -4.89
C VAL A 354 11.44 39.30 -4.80
N ASP A 355 10.50 39.99 -4.15
CA ASP A 355 9.11 39.60 -4.14
C ASP A 355 8.40 40.12 -5.41
N TYR A 356 7.59 39.26 -6.07
CA TYR A 356 6.89 39.56 -7.33
C TYR A 356 7.85 39.96 -8.48
N PRO A 357 8.77 39.10 -8.93
CA PRO A 357 9.63 39.43 -10.07
C PRO A 357 8.78 39.60 -11.33
N THR A 358 8.86 40.77 -11.94
CA THR A 358 8.19 41.04 -13.22
C THR A 358 9.09 40.63 -14.40
N PRO A 359 8.53 40.32 -15.58
CA PRO A 359 9.33 39.95 -16.78
C PRO A 359 10.34 41.01 -17.22
N ALA A 360 10.15 42.27 -16.79
CA ALA A 360 11.06 43.36 -17.09
C ALA A 360 12.37 43.35 -16.25
N LEU A 361 12.37 42.60 -15.14
CA LEU A 361 13.50 42.47 -14.23
C LEU A 361 14.43 41.34 -14.73
N THR A 362 15.48 41.72 -15.39
CA THR A 362 16.50 40.78 -15.91
C THR A 362 17.76 40.81 -15.07
N PRO A 363 18.54 39.72 -15.02
CA PRO A 363 19.85 39.71 -14.39
C PRO A 363 20.75 40.89 -14.87
N GLY A 364 21.42 41.56 -13.95
CA GLY A 364 22.22 42.76 -14.23
C GLY A 364 21.46 44.09 -14.17
N THR A 365 20.14 44.08 -14.01
CA THR A 365 19.35 45.31 -13.82
C THR A 365 19.70 45.95 -12.48
N ARG A 366 20.01 47.26 -12.47
CA ARG A 366 20.22 48.03 -11.21
C ARG A 366 18.89 48.31 -10.56
N VAL A 367 18.80 48.00 -9.29
CA VAL A 367 17.59 48.15 -8.47
C VAL A 367 17.84 48.90 -7.20
N SER A 368 16.79 49.53 -6.67
CA SER A 368 16.77 50.09 -5.31
C SER A 368 15.77 49.32 -4.46
N VAL A 369 16.18 48.90 -3.29
CA VAL A 369 15.31 48.22 -2.33
C VAL A 369 14.34 49.21 -1.72
N LYS A 370 13.06 48.87 -1.69
CA LYS A 370 11.98 49.69 -1.13
C LYS A 370 11.52 49.11 0.20
#